data_f3ee1026a2abc825e6e458e4e0f60762
#
_entry.id   f3ee1026a2abc825e6e458e4e0f60762
#
_cell.length_a   1.000
_cell.length_b   1.000
_cell.length_c   1.000
_cell.angle_alpha   90.00
_cell.angle_beta   90.00
_cell.angle_gamma   90.00
#
_symmetry.space_group_name_H-M   'P 1'
#
loop_
_entity.id
_entity.type
_entity.pdbx_description
1 polymer ?
#
loop_
_entity_poly.entity_id
_entity_poly.type
_entity_poly.pdbx_seq_one_letter_code
_entity_poly.pdbx_strand_id
1 'polypeptide(L)'
;MSQSGPQTSALAESEARSRDYAVLCLLTVINVMNFVDRQLLASFANFIVPDLGLSNTQFGLLTGFAFIVFYSVMGLFMGTLADRLHRPRLLAFGLALWSGLTAASGAAKGFVTMLIPRMLVGVGESVATPTAMSMLADRFPSRQLGFAAGFYYMGVPIGVAASLPVSYTHLTLPTKVTVYV
;
A
#
# COMPACT_ATOMS: atom_id res chain seq x y z
N MET A 1 31.28 4.20 -39.01
CA MET A 1 30.61 3.10 -38.32
C MET A 1 31.36 2.83 -37.02
N SER A 2 30.91 3.41 -35.91
CA SER A 2 31.56 3.23 -34.60
C SER A 2 31.10 1.90 -34.02
N GLN A 3 31.98 0.92 -33.92
CA GLN A 3 31.74 -0.34 -33.22
C GLN A 3 31.79 -0.03 -31.71
N SER A 4 30.66 0.02 -31.07
CA SER A 4 30.59 -0.02 -29.60
C SER A 4 31.14 -1.36 -29.14
N GLY A 5 32.28 -1.34 -28.44
CA GLY A 5 33.01 -2.56 -28.03
C GLY A 5 32.20 -3.40 -27.01
N PRO A 6 32.59 -4.69 -26.83
CA PRO A 6 31.88 -5.62 -25.90
C PRO A 6 31.72 -5.08 -24.46
N GLN A 7 32.63 -4.21 -24.02
CA GLN A 7 32.60 -3.60 -22.69
C GLN A 7 31.46 -2.57 -22.54
N THR A 8 31.13 -1.81 -23.59
CA THR A 8 30.03 -0.85 -23.56
C THR A 8 28.67 -1.53 -23.53
N SER A 9 28.50 -2.68 -24.19
CA SER A 9 27.27 -3.48 -24.12
C SER A 9 27.08 -4.13 -22.76
N ALA A 10 28.13 -4.66 -22.15
CA ALA A 10 28.08 -5.26 -20.81
C ALA A 10 27.76 -4.24 -19.71
N LEU A 11 28.31 -3.03 -19.82
CA LEU A 11 27.97 -1.93 -18.89
C LEU A 11 26.50 -1.49 -19.04
N ALA A 12 26.01 -1.36 -20.27
CA ALA A 12 24.62 -0.99 -20.53
C ALA A 12 23.62 -2.06 -20.04
N GLU A 13 23.96 -3.34 -20.20
CA GLU A 13 23.16 -4.46 -19.64
C GLU A 13 23.15 -4.45 -18.11
N SER A 14 24.29 -4.16 -17.47
CA SER A 14 24.41 -4.06 -16.02
C SER A 14 23.60 -2.89 -15.47
N GLU A 15 23.63 -1.72 -16.12
CA GLU A 15 22.84 -0.55 -15.73
C GLU A 15 21.33 -0.78 -15.94
N ALA A 16 20.93 -1.43 -17.03
CA ALA A 16 19.53 -1.79 -17.27
C ALA A 16 19.01 -2.71 -16.15
N ARG A 17 19.78 -3.74 -15.81
CA ARG A 17 19.46 -4.68 -14.74
C ARG A 17 19.38 -4.01 -13.36
N SER A 18 20.29 -3.10 -13.05
CA SER A 18 20.28 -2.34 -11.80
C SER A 18 19.01 -1.50 -11.66
N ARG A 19 18.56 -0.84 -12.73
CA ARG A 19 17.32 -0.06 -12.75
C ARG A 19 16.08 -0.92 -12.54
N ASP A 20 16.06 -2.15 -13.06
CA ASP A 20 14.91 -3.05 -12.89
C ASP A 20 14.78 -3.51 -11.44
N TYR A 21 15.90 -3.83 -10.78
CA TYR A 21 15.90 -4.14 -9.35
C TYR A 21 15.54 -2.91 -8.48
N ALA A 22 15.96 -1.70 -8.85
CA ALA A 22 15.56 -0.48 -8.15
C ALA A 22 14.04 -0.26 -8.24
N VAL A 23 13.44 -0.51 -9.41
CA VAL A 23 11.98 -0.45 -9.57
C VAL A 23 11.30 -1.52 -8.73
N LEU A 24 11.82 -2.75 -8.70
CA LEU A 24 11.29 -3.82 -7.85
C LEU A 24 11.32 -3.43 -6.36
N CYS A 25 12.45 -2.90 -5.87
CA CYS A 25 12.55 -2.43 -4.50
C CYS A 25 11.56 -1.29 -4.20
N LEU A 26 11.42 -0.31 -5.10
CA LEU A 26 10.47 0.79 -4.95
C LEU A 26 9.03 0.27 -4.87
N LEU A 27 8.63 -0.62 -5.76
CA LEU A 27 7.30 -1.22 -5.77
C LEU A 27 7.05 -2.03 -4.48
N THR A 28 8.06 -2.74 -3.98
CA THR A 28 7.97 -3.48 -2.72
C THR A 28 7.80 -2.53 -1.54
N VAL A 29 8.53 -1.41 -1.49
CA VAL A 29 8.36 -0.39 -0.45
C VAL A 29 6.95 0.21 -0.50
N ILE A 30 6.42 0.51 -1.69
CA ILE A 30 5.03 0.97 -1.85
C ILE A 30 4.05 -0.08 -1.32
N ASN A 31 4.29 -1.36 -1.58
CA ASN A 31 3.46 -2.45 -1.07
C ASN A 31 3.54 -2.56 0.46
N VAL A 32 4.73 -2.42 1.05
CA VAL A 32 4.91 -2.36 2.52
C VAL A 32 4.07 -1.22 3.10
N MET A 33 4.20 0.00 2.56
CA MET A 33 3.44 1.18 3.02
C MET A 33 1.93 0.96 2.90
N ASN A 34 1.47 0.35 1.82
CA ASN A 34 0.07 0.01 1.61
C ASN A 34 -0.46 -0.91 2.74
N PHE A 35 0.29 -1.94 3.12
CA PHE A 35 -0.11 -2.85 4.21
C PHE A 35 0.04 -2.24 5.60
N VAL A 36 1.04 -1.38 5.83
CA VAL A 36 1.13 -0.57 7.06
C VAL A 36 -0.14 0.29 7.22
N ASP A 37 -0.54 1.01 6.19
CA ASP A 37 -1.70 1.91 6.22
C ASP A 37 -3.01 1.15 6.54
N ARG A 38 -3.20 -0.02 5.95
CA ARG A 38 -4.34 -0.91 6.26
C ARG A 38 -4.40 -1.31 7.74
N GLN A 39 -3.26 -1.63 8.32
CA GLN A 39 -3.17 -2.11 9.70
C GLN A 39 -3.23 -0.99 10.73
N LEU A 40 -2.80 0.22 10.38
CA LEU A 40 -2.83 1.35 11.31
C LEU A 40 -4.22 1.60 11.88
N LEU A 41 -5.26 1.60 11.04
CA LEU A 41 -6.63 1.84 11.51
C LEU A 41 -7.06 0.80 12.55
N ALA A 42 -6.77 -0.49 12.29
CA ALA A 42 -7.08 -1.57 13.23
C ALA A 42 -6.23 -1.47 14.52
N SER A 43 -4.96 -1.10 14.39
CA SER A 43 -4.05 -0.93 15.52
C SER A 43 -4.46 0.19 16.46
N PHE A 44 -5.07 1.25 15.94
CA PHE A 44 -5.57 2.38 16.72
C PHE A 44 -7.04 2.27 17.13
N ALA A 45 -7.65 1.09 17.03
CA ALA A 45 -9.05 0.84 17.39
C ALA A 45 -9.44 1.39 18.76
N ASN A 46 -8.58 1.13 19.77
CA ASN A 46 -8.83 1.55 21.16
C ASN A 46 -8.89 3.07 21.36
N PHE A 47 -8.37 3.84 20.41
CA PHE A 47 -8.43 5.30 20.41
C PHE A 47 -9.55 5.81 19.51
N ILE A 48 -9.67 5.28 18.31
CA ILE A 48 -10.61 5.73 17.28
C ILE A 48 -12.06 5.43 17.67
N VAL A 49 -12.32 4.24 18.23
CA VAL A 49 -13.68 3.82 18.58
C VAL A 49 -14.32 4.76 19.63
N PRO A 50 -13.67 5.05 20.76
CA PRO A 50 -14.26 5.97 21.75
C PRO A 50 -14.23 7.43 21.28
N ASP A 51 -13.19 7.88 20.59
CA ASP A 51 -13.03 9.27 20.15
C ASP A 51 -14.11 9.68 19.14
N LEU A 52 -14.44 8.81 18.21
CA LEU A 52 -15.47 9.03 17.20
C LEU A 52 -16.87 8.51 17.62
N GLY A 53 -17.03 7.96 18.82
CA GLY A 53 -18.27 7.38 19.32
C GLY A 53 -18.81 6.24 18.45
N LEU A 54 -17.91 5.38 17.93
CA LEU A 54 -18.27 4.30 17.03
C LEU A 54 -18.75 3.07 17.80
N SER A 55 -19.74 2.35 17.25
CA SER A 55 -20.01 0.98 17.67
C SER A 55 -18.99 0.00 17.09
N ASN A 56 -18.83 -1.17 17.71
CA ASN A 56 -17.96 -2.22 17.20
C ASN A 56 -18.35 -2.67 15.78
N THR A 57 -19.65 -2.68 15.45
CA THR A 57 -20.16 -2.98 14.11
C THR A 57 -19.74 -1.92 13.11
N GLN A 58 -19.85 -0.64 13.45
CA GLN A 58 -19.41 0.46 12.60
C GLN A 58 -17.91 0.41 12.36
N PHE A 59 -17.11 0.12 13.38
CA PHE A 59 -15.68 -0.04 13.23
C PHE A 59 -15.31 -1.25 12.35
N GLY A 60 -15.98 -2.38 12.52
CA GLY A 60 -15.82 -3.55 11.65
C GLY A 60 -16.19 -3.27 10.19
N LEU A 61 -17.22 -2.45 9.94
CA LEU A 61 -17.55 -1.98 8.59
C LEU A 61 -16.43 -1.12 7.98
N LEU A 62 -15.85 -0.21 8.77
CA LEU A 62 -14.78 0.69 8.31
C LEU A 62 -13.48 -0.06 7.98
N THR A 63 -13.08 -1.01 8.84
CA THR A 63 -11.80 -1.73 8.70
C THR A 63 -11.87 -2.92 7.75
N GLY A 64 -13.06 -3.51 7.59
CA GLY A 64 -13.29 -4.71 6.81
C GLY A 64 -14.15 -4.47 5.58
N PHE A 65 -15.47 -4.58 5.74
CA PHE A 65 -16.40 -4.77 4.64
C PHE A 65 -16.38 -3.61 3.62
N ALA A 66 -16.50 -2.37 4.07
CA ALA A 66 -16.57 -1.22 3.17
C ALA A 66 -15.29 -1.09 2.34
N PHE A 67 -14.13 -1.18 2.99
CA PHE A 67 -12.84 -1.13 2.31
C PHE A 67 -12.67 -2.28 1.29
N ILE A 68 -12.92 -3.52 1.71
CA ILE A 68 -12.70 -4.71 0.88
C ILE A 68 -13.59 -4.70 -0.36
N VAL A 69 -14.85 -4.33 -0.24
CA VAL A 69 -15.79 -4.25 -1.39
C VAL A 69 -15.28 -3.26 -2.43
N PHE A 70 -14.96 -2.02 -2.01
CA PHE A 70 -14.47 -1.00 -2.95
C PHE A 70 -13.13 -1.36 -3.55
N TYR A 71 -12.20 -1.88 -2.74
CA TYR A 71 -10.91 -2.39 -3.21
C TYR A 71 -11.06 -3.50 -4.25
N SER A 72 -11.91 -4.50 -3.99
CA SER A 72 -12.07 -5.65 -4.88
C SER A 72 -12.78 -5.28 -6.18
N VAL A 73 -13.87 -4.52 -6.09
CA VAL A 73 -14.61 -4.07 -7.28
C VAL A 73 -13.72 -3.19 -8.16
N MET A 74 -13.07 -2.21 -7.57
CA MET A 74 -12.21 -1.30 -8.33
C MET A 74 -10.94 -1.97 -8.84
N GLY A 75 -10.42 -3.00 -8.13
CA GLY A 75 -9.27 -3.79 -8.58
C GLY A 75 -9.48 -4.43 -9.96
N LEU A 76 -10.70 -4.88 -10.26
CA LEU A 76 -11.05 -5.43 -11.58
C LEU A 76 -10.95 -4.36 -12.68
N PHE A 77 -11.44 -3.15 -12.41
CA PHE A 77 -11.34 -2.04 -13.37
C PHE A 77 -9.91 -1.51 -13.49
N MET A 78 -9.17 -1.46 -12.39
CA MET A 78 -7.79 -0.96 -12.38
C MET A 78 -6.83 -1.89 -13.12
N GLY A 79 -7.10 -3.20 -13.17
CA GLY A 79 -6.36 -4.12 -14.04
C GLY A 79 -6.47 -3.71 -15.50
N THR A 80 -7.69 -3.53 -16.02
CA THR A 80 -7.90 -3.11 -17.40
C THR A 80 -7.39 -1.70 -17.70
N LEU A 81 -7.41 -0.83 -16.70
CA LEU A 81 -6.91 0.54 -16.81
C LEU A 81 -5.37 0.57 -16.84
N ALA A 82 -4.70 -0.29 -16.08
CA ALA A 82 -3.26 -0.45 -16.09
C ALA A 82 -2.71 -0.92 -17.43
N ASP A 83 -3.51 -1.68 -18.20
CA ASP A 83 -3.14 -2.12 -19.55
C ASP A 83 -3.26 -1.00 -20.60
N ARG A 84 -4.11 0.00 -20.36
CA ARG A 84 -4.41 1.08 -21.31
C ARG A 84 -3.69 2.39 -21.03
N LEU A 85 -3.33 2.64 -19.78
CA LEU A 85 -2.73 3.89 -19.35
C LEU A 85 -1.22 3.76 -19.07
N HIS A 86 -0.55 4.90 -18.95
CA HIS A 86 0.86 4.94 -18.58
C HIS A 86 1.01 4.51 -17.11
N ARG A 87 1.42 3.27 -16.89
CA ARG A 87 1.47 2.57 -15.60
C ARG A 87 2.12 3.35 -14.46
N PRO A 88 3.33 3.97 -14.62
CA PRO A 88 3.92 4.78 -13.55
C PRO A 88 3.06 6.00 -13.15
N ARG A 89 2.37 6.64 -14.11
CA ARG A 89 1.47 7.76 -13.80
C ARG A 89 0.21 7.30 -13.09
N LEU A 90 -0.34 6.16 -13.50
CA LEU A 90 -1.49 5.55 -12.84
C LEU A 90 -1.17 5.18 -11.39
N LEU A 91 -0.01 4.55 -11.16
CA LEU A 91 0.47 4.22 -9.82
C LEU A 91 0.69 5.47 -8.96
N ALA A 92 1.34 6.51 -9.51
CA ALA A 92 1.55 7.78 -8.81
C ALA A 92 0.25 8.47 -8.44
N PHE A 93 -0.76 8.45 -9.34
CA PHE A 93 -2.09 8.98 -9.05
C PHE A 93 -2.78 8.18 -7.93
N GLY A 94 -2.77 6.85 -8.00
CA GLY A 94 -3.31 5.99 -6.94
C GLY A 94 -2.65 6.27 -5.60
N LEU A 95 -1.31 6.37 -5.56
CA LEU A 95 -0.53 6.68 -4.36
C LEU A 95 -0.91 8.06 -3.78
N ALA A 96 -0.99 9.09 -4.61
CA ALA A 96 -1.38 10.44 -4.19
C ALA A 96 -2.82 10.46 -3.65
N LEU A 97 -3.74 9.76 -4.33
CA LEU A 97 -5.14 9.66 -3.93
C LEU A 97 -5.28 9.01 -2.55
N TRP A 98 -4.72 7.80 -2.36
CA TRP A 98 -4.88 7.12 -1.08
C TRP A 98 -4.17 7.87 0.05
N SER A 99 -2.95 8.41 -0.18
CA SER A 99 -2.23 9.19 0.85
C SER A 99 -3.00 10.44 1.26
N GLY A 100 -3.57 11.17 0.31
CA GLY A 100 -4.42 12.34 0.58
C GLY A 100 -5.68 11.97 1.37
N LEU A 101 -6.32 10.85 1.03
CA LEU A 101 -7.53 10.38 1.71
C LEU A 101 -7.23 9.82 3.10
N THR A 102 -6.10 9.14 3.29
CA THR A 102 -5.63 8.71 4.61
C THR A 102 -5.39 9.93 5.50
N ALA A 103 -4.72 10.96 4.99
CA ALA A 103 -4.55 12.22 5.72
C ALA A 103 -5.89 12.90 6.04
N ALA A 104 -6.83 12.92 5.09
CA ALA A 104 -8.17 13.47 5.29
C ALA A 104 -8.98 12.68 6.35
N SER A 105 -8.74 11.37 6.47
CA SER A 105 -9.35 10.53 7.51
C SER A 105 -8.97 10.98 8.92
N GLY A 106 -7.80 11.60 9.11
CA GLY A 106 -7.38 12.18 10.39
C GLY A 106 -8.21 13.37 10.85
N ALA A 107 -9.00 14.00 9.98
CA ALA A 107 -9.94 15.06 10.31
C ALA A 107 -11.39 14.57 10.53
N ALA A 108 -11.61 13.26 10.53
CA ALA A 108 -12.93 12.68 10.71
C ALA A 108 -13.47 12.96 12.13
N LYS A 109 -14.78 13.26 12.20
CA LYS A 109 -15.48 13.57 13.46
C LYS A 109 -16.61 12.58 13.79
N GLY A 110 -16.69 11.47 13.07
CA GLY A 110 -17.71 10.45 13.26
C GLY A 110 -17.73 9.43 12.13
N PHE A 111 -18.66 8.47 12.20
CA PHE A 111 -18.72 7.32 11.30
C PHE A 111 -18.73 7.72 9.82
N VAL A 112 -19.63 8.59 9.37
CA VAL A 112 -19.77 8.91 7.94
C VAL A 112 -18.55 9.65 7.40
N THR A 113 -18.00 10.59 8.17
CA THR A 113 -16.81 11.37 7.78
C THR A 113 -15.54 10.50 7.72
N MET A 114 -15.52 9.35 8.41
CA MET A 114 -14.46 8.36 8.33
C MET A 114 -14.73 7.35 7.21
N LEU A 115 -15.98 6.96 6.98
CA LEU A 115 -16.39 5.95 6.01
C LEU A 115 -16.05 6.37 4.57
N ILE A 116 -16.40 7.59 4.19
CA ILE A 116 -16.20 8.07 2.81
C ILE A 116 -14.73 8.05 2.39
N PRO A 117 -13.79 8.67 3.13
CA PRO A 117 -12.37 8.56 2.81
C PRO A 117 -11.89 7.11 2.79
N ARG A 118 -12.37 6.26 3.71
CA ARG A 118 -11.94 4.86 3.79
C ARG A 118 -12.34 4.03 2.57
N MET A 119 -13.56 4.24 2.05
CA MET A 119 -14.01 3.62 0.80
C MET A 119 -13.14 4.07 -0.39
N LEU A 120 -12.86 5.36 -0.48
CA LEU A 120 -12.05 5.93 -1.56
C LEU A 120 -10.55 5.55 -1.44
N VAL A 121 -10.02 5.37 -0.22
CA VAL A 121 -8.69 4.77 0.00
C VAL A 121 -8.64 3.39 -0.65
N GLY A 122 -9.67 2.54 -0.47
CA GLY A 122 -9.76 1.24 -1.13
C GLY A 122 -9.67 1.35 -2.67
N VAL A 123 -10.28 2.37 -3.26
CA VAL A 123 -10.16 2.65 -4.70
C VAL A 123 -8.72 3.02 -5.08
N GLY A 124 -8.08 3.93 -4.35
CA GLY A 124 -6.70 4.36 -4.61
C GLY A 124 -5.69 3.22 -4.49
N GLU A 125 -5.82 2.41 -3.44
CA GLU A 125 -4.94 1.26 -3.20
C GLU A 125 -5.12 0.12 -4.21
N SER A 126 -6.32 -0.04 -4.78
CA SER A 126 -6.60 -1.10 -5.77
C SER A 126 -5.76 -0.98 -7.05
N VAL A 127 -5.20 0.19 -7.31
CA VAL A 127 -4.29 0.46 -8.44
C VAL A 127 -2.94 -0.24 -8.28
N ALA A 128 -2.45 -0.39 -7.04
CA ALA A 128 -1.04 -0.73 -6.76
C ALA A 128 -0.64 -2.10 -7.31
N THR A 129 -1.35 -3.15 -6.94
CA THR A 129 -0.96 -4.53 -7.30
C THR A 129 -1.04 -4.80 -8.80
N PRO A 130 -2.15 -4.53 -9.53
CA PRO A 130 -2.21 -4.82 -10.96
C PRO A 130 -1.18 -4.00 -11.75
N THR A 131 -0.98 -2.74 -11.38
CA THR A 131 0.02 -1.88 -12.03
C THR A 131 1.45 -2.36 -11.76
N ALA A 132 1.77 -2.73 -10.50
CA ALA A 132 3.08 -3.27 -10.14
C ALA A 132 3.37 -4.57 -10.88
N MET A 133 2.44 -5.53 -10.89
CA MET A 133 2.62 -6.81 -11.58
C MET A 133 2.82 -6.62 -13.09
N SER A 134 2.07 -5.73 -13.71
CA SER A 134 2.22 -5.39 -15.13
C SER A 134 3.60 -4.75 -15.41
N MET A 135 4.08 -3.85 -14.53
CA MET A 135 5.42 -3.24 -14.66
C MET A 135 6.55 -4.26 -14.47
N LEU A 136 6.39 -5.24 -13.57
CA LEU A 136 7.36 -6.30 -13.35
C LEU A 136 7.39 -7.28 -14.53
N ALA A 137 6.24 -7.62 -15.11
CA ALA A 137 6.15 -8.48 -16.28
C ALA A 137 6.87 -7.92 -17.52
N ASP A 138 6.89 -6.59 -17.67
CA ASP A 138 7.61 -5.93 -18.76
C ASP A 138 9.14 -5.89 -18.56
N ARG A 139 9.59 -5.94 -17.30
CA ARG A 139 11.01 -5.73 -16.94
C ARG A 139 11.77 -7.04 -16.70
N PHE A 140 11.07 -8.04 -16.19
CA PHE A 140 11.68 -9.31 -15.82
C PHE A 140 11.31 -10.42 -16.81
N PRO A 141 12.28 -11.21 -17.31
CA PRO A 141 11.97 -12.36 -18.16
C PRO A 141 11.13 -13.38 -17.38
N SER A 142 10.32 -14.17 -18.10
CA SER A 142 9.39 -15.15 -17.51
C SER A 142 10.05 -16.06 -16.46
N ARG A 143 11.33 -16.41 -16.65
CA ARG A 143 12.10 -17.23 -15.71
C ARG A 143 12.34 -16.55 -14.36
N GLN A 144 12.42 -15.21 -14.32
CA GLN A 144 12.71 -14.41 -13.12
C GLN A 144 11.44 -13.72 -12.57
N LEU A 145 10.36 -13.74 -13.32
CA LEU A 145 9.11 -13.07 -12.92
C LEU A 145 8.55 -13.63 -11.61
N GLY A 146 8.66 -14.95 -11.40
CA GLY A 146 8.24 -15.58 -10.13
C GLY A 146 9.04 -15.05 -8.94
N PHE A 147 10.37 -14.86 -9.08
CA PHE A 147 11.18 -14.23 -8.04
C PHE A 147 10.77 -12.77 -7.80
N ALA A 148 10.62 -11.98 -8.86
CA ALA A 148 10.23 -10.57 -8.74
C ALA A 148 8.85 -10.41 -8.08
N ALA A 149 7.89 -11.24 -8.45
CA ALA A 149 6.57 -11.27 -7.83
C ALA A 149 6.64 -11.68 -6.35
N GLY A 150 7.38 -12.75 -6.02
CA GLY A 150 7.59 -13.19 -4.64
C GLY A 150 8.23 -12.10 -3.78
N PHE A 151 9.25 -11.41 -4.30
CA PHE A 151 9.91 -10.30 -3.61
C PHE A 151 8.94 -9.13 -3.39
N TYR A 152 8.14 -8.75 -4.39
CA TYR A 152 7.09 -7.75 -4.25
C TYR A 152 6.09 -8.12 -3.14
N TYR A 153 5.61 -9.37 -3.12
CA TYR A 153 4.65 -9.83 -2.12
C TYR A 153 5.23 -9.99 -0.72
N MET A 154 6.54 -10.03 -0.53
CA MET A 154 7.16 -9.92 0.80
C MET A 154 6.82 -8.59 1.50
N GLY A 155 6.44 -7.57 0.74
CA GLY A 155 5.90 -6.32 1.29
C GLY A 155 4.70 -6.52 2.21
N VAL A 156 3.88 -7.55 1.97
CA VAL A 156 2.69 -7.85 2.79
C VAL A 156 3.06 -8.21 4.24
N PRO A 157 3.79 -9.30 4.51
CA PRO A 157 4.16 -9.67 5.89
C PRO A 157 5.05 -8.62 6.55
N ILE A 158 5.92 -7.94 5.78
CA ILE A 158 6.77 -6.87 6.31
C ILE A 158 5.90 -5.69 6.76
N GLY A 159 4.93 -5.24 5.95
CA GLY A 159 4.01 -4.16 6.28
C GLY A 159 3.16 -4.47 7.51
N VAL A 160 2.62 -5.68 7.58
CA VAL A 160 1.87 -6.16 8.76
C VAL A 160 2.78 -6.17 10.00
N ALA A 161 3.98 -6.73 9.91
CA ALA A 161 4.92 -6.78 11.03
C ALA A 161 5.36 -5.37 11.48
N ALA A 162 5.62 -4.45 10.54
CA ALA A 162 6.02 -3.08 10.83
C ALA A 162 4.93 -2.26 11.55
N SER A 163 3.65 -2.62 11.39
CA SER A 163 2.55 -1.94 12.08
C SER A 163 2.43 -2.30 13.56
N LEU A 164 2.94 -3.46 13.98
CA LEU A 164 2.86 -3.94 15.37
C LEU A 164 3.64 -3.08 16.38
N PRO A 165 4.91 -2.69 16.14
CA PRO A 165 5.65 -1.83 17.08
C PRO A 165 4.99 -0.48 17.29
N VAL A 166 4.37 0.09 16.26
CA VAL A 166 3.64 1.37 16.36
C VAL A 166 2.48 1.24 17.34
N SER A 167 1.75 0.13 17.30
CA SER A 167 0.69 -0.18 18.26
C SER A 167 1.23 -0.32 19.69
N TYR A 168 2.34 -1.06 19.87
CA TYR A 168 2.91 -1.30 21.20
C TYR A 168 3.54 -0.03 21.82
N THR A 169 4.25 0.80 21.08
CA THR A 169 4.85 2.02 21.60
C THR A 169 3.82 3.04 22.06
N HIS A 170 2.66 3.11 21.40
CA HIS A 170 1.57 3.97 21.83
C HIS A 170 0.74 3.39 23.00
N LEU A 171 0.67 2.06 23.11
CA LEU A 171 -0.04 1.38 24.21
C LEU A 171 0.78 1.35 25.51
N THR A 172 2.12 1.44 25.44
CA THR A 172 3.02 1.38 26.60
C THR A 172 3.47 2.75 27.10
N LEU A 173 3.10 3.87 26.45
CA LEU A 173 3.23 5.18 27.06
C LEU A 173 2.29 5.22 28.28
N PRO A 174 2.80 5.59 29.50
CA PRO A 174 2.03 5.45 30.71
C PRO A 174 0.82 6.40 30.70
N THR A 175 -0.33 5.88 30.30
CA THR A 175 -1.57 6.41 30.83
C THR A 175 -1.44 6.28 32.35
N LYS A 176 -1.44 7.38 33.06
CA LYS A 176 -1.46 7.43 34.53
C LYS A 176 -2.48 6.39 35.03
N VAL A 177 -1.98 5.24 35.48
CA VAL A 177 -2.80 4.33 36.27
C VAL A 177 -2.97 5.06 37.61
N THR A 178 -4.06 5.77 37.76
CA THR A 178 -4.51 6.24 39.05
C THR A 178 -5.03 5.01 39.77
N VAL A 179 -4.14 4.35 40.51
CA VAL A 179 -4.54 3.31 41.46
C VAL A 179 -5.28 4.05 42.57
N TYR A 180 -6.61 3.96 42.58
CA TYR A 180 -7.40 4.29 43.75
C TYR A 180 -7.20 3.13 44.74
N VAL A 181 -6.47 3.44 45.82
CA VAL A 181 -6.41 2.64 47.05
C VAL A 181 -7.65 2.93 47.87
#